data_2c7e05e27ba2d278c9420184c761b60d
#
_entry.id   2c7e05e27ba2d278c9420184c761b60d
#
_cell.length_a   1.000
_cell.length_b   1.000
_cell.length_c   1.000
_cell.angle_alpha   90.00
_cell.angle_beta   90.00
_cell.angle_gamma   90.00
#
_symmetry.space_group_name_H-M   'P 1'
#
loop_
_entity.id
_entity.type
_entity.pdbx_description
1 polymer ?
#
loop_
_entity_poly.entity_id
_entity_poly.type
_entity_poly.pdbx_seq_one_letter_code
_entity_poly.pdbx_strand_id
1 'polypeptide(L)'
;ILAWWVSSFVLGNPALGFLLALLVAPIIAGIIAMFSDWLILKHLKYDPEATIIATIGILYIIQQAALMTFGPDARPVEQPFNVRLDLYWFGFSAYKFFVIFASIILLLSVWLVMAKTKFGLLLRATQLDSETAQAFGIPISTVYSLVFGAGAAIAAVGAVLIVPIQQAHYLMGSEPLLLAFIVVIIGGLGSLRGTVA
;
A
#
# COMPACT_ATOMS: atom_id res chain seq x y z
N ILE A 1 10.97 -2.50 4.67
CA ILE A 1 11.82 -2.42 5.88
C ILE A 1 11.04 -2.85 7.11
N LEU A 2 9.82 -2.30 7.40
CA LEU A 2 8.98 -2.76 8.52
C LEU A 2 8.73 -4.28 8.49
N ALA A 3 8.48 -4.85 7.32
CA ALA A 3 8.29 -6.29 7.16
C ALA A 3 9.55 -7.08 7.57
N TRP A 4 10.74 -6.61 7.19
CA TRP A 4 12.00 -7.23 7.61
C TRP A 4 12.19 -7.10 9.13
N TRP A 5 11.92 -5.92 9.69
CA TRP A 5 12.07 -5.69 11.14
C TRP A 5 11.14 -6.58 11.96
N VAL A 6 9.87 -6.69 11.56
CA VAL A 6 8.91 -7.56 12.25
C VAL A 6 9.28 -9.04 12.09
N SER A 7 9.75 -9.46 10.91
CA SER A 7 10.16 -10.86 10.70
C SER A 7 11.41 -11.22 11.48
N SER A 8 12.33 -10.27 11.71
CA SER A 8 13.54 -10.51 12.50
C SER A 8 13.27 -10.70 14.01
N PHE A 9 12.16 -10.18 14.53
CA PHE A 9 11.75 -10.41 15.93
C PHE A 9 11.28 -11.85 16.19
N VAL A 10 10.84 -12.57 15.16
CA VAL A 10 10.38 -13.95 15.27
C VAL A 10 11.48 -14.91 14.85
N LEU A 11 12.53 -14.97 15.68
CA LEU A 11 13.66 -15.90 15.54
C LEU A 11 13.17 -17.34 15.71
N GLY A 12 12.82 -18.01 14.63
CA GLY A 12 12.53 -19.46 14.66
C GLY A 12 11.49 -19.97 13.66
N ASN A 13 10.60 -19.12 13.15
CA ASN A 13 9.58 -19.55 12.19
C ASN A 13 9.33 -18.46 11.13
N PRO A 14 9.92 -18.59 9.91
CA PRO A 14 9.76 -17.57 8.87
C PRO A 14 8.29 -17.37 8.45
N ALA A 15 7.46 -18.40 8.55
CA ALA A 15 6.02 -18.30 8.27
C ALA A 15 5.28 -17.43 9.28
N LEU A 16 5.59 -17.55 10.56
CA LEU A 16 4.99 -16.69 11.61
C LEU A 16 5.47 -15.25 11.47
N GLY A 17 6.76 -15.02 11.18
CA GLY A 17 7.30 -13.69 10.92
C GLY A 17 6.62 -13.01 9.73
N PHE A 18 6.39 -13.75 8.66
CA PHE A 18 5.67 -13.26 7.48
C PHE A 18 4.20 -12.90 7.78
N LEU A 19 3.47 -13.78 8.50
CA LEU A 19 2.08 -13.51 8.90
C LEU A 19 1.96 -12.29 9.79
N LEU A 20 2.87 -12.14 10.76
CA LEU A 20 2.91 -10.95 11.62
C LEU A 20 3.24 -9.69 10.81
N ALA A 21 4.19 -9.76 9.87
CA ALA A 21 4.50 -8.66 8.99
C ALA A 21 3.29 -8.27 8.13
N LEU A 22 2.52 -9.24 7.64
CA LEU A 22 1.32 -9.04 6.84
C LEU A 22 0.20 -8.33 7.61
N LEU A 23 0.14 -8.48 8.94
CA LEU A 23 -0.84 -7.81 9.80
C LEU A 23 -0.32 -6.47 10.31
N VAL A 24 0.90 -6.43 10.80
CA VAL A 24 1.46 -5.26 11.51
C VAL A 24 1.87 -4.15 10.54
N ALA A 25 2.51 -4.50 9.41
CA ALA A 25 3.01 -3.48 8.47
C ALA A 25 1.87 -2.64 7.85
N PRO A 26 0.73 -3.21 7.42
CA PRO A 26 -0.40 -2.41 6.92
C PRO A 26 -1.01 -1.50 7.98
N ILE A 27 -1.10 -1.96 9.22
CA ILE A 27 -1.65 -1.17 10.33
C ILE A 27 -0.74 0.04 10.60
N ILE A 28 0.57 -0.19 10.72
CA ILE A 28 1.53 0.88 10.94
C ILE A 28 1.53 1.86 9.77
N ALA A 29 1.57 1.37 8.53
CA ALA A 29 1.54 2.21 7.34
C ALA A 29 0.25 3.04 7.25
N GLY A 30 -0.90 2.44 7.53
CA GLY A 30 -2.19 3.13 7.58
C GLY A 30 -2.22 4.22 8.65
N ILE A 31 -1.72 3.95 9.85
CA ILE A 31 -1.63 4.94 10.95
C ILE A 31 -0.71 6.09 10.56
N ILE A 32 0.48 5.81 10.01
CA ILE A 32 1.42 6.84 9.55
C ILE A 32 0.77 7.71 8.46
N ALA A 33 0.06 7.10 7.52
CA ALA A 33 -0.63 7.83 6.47
C ALA A 33 -1.74 8.73 7.05
N MET A 34 -2.61 8.20 7.92
CA MET A 34 -3.66 9.00 8.56
C MET A 34 -3.07 10.13 9.41
N PHE A 35 -1.95 9.88 10.09
CA PHE A 35 -1.25 10.91 10.85
C PHE A 35 -0.68 12.00 9.93
N SER A 36 -0.10 11.62 8.79
CA SER A 36 0.41 12.54 7.78
C SER A 36 -0.72 13.37 7.15
N ASP A 37 -1.88 12.77 6.92
CA ASP A 37 -3.07 13.46 6.44
C ASP A 37 -3.53 14.50 7.48
N TRP A 38 -3.68 14.10 8.72
CA TRP A 38 -4.11 14.99 9.79
C TRP A 38 -3.15 16.17 10.00
N LEU A 39 -1.84 15.92 9.92
CA LEU A 39 -0.79 16.91 10.17
C LEU A 39 -0.63 17.91 9.00
N ILE A 40 -0.71 17.42 7.76
CA ILE A 40 -0.32 18.20 6.58
C ILE A 40 -1.48 18.35 5.59
N LEU A 41 -2.06 17.27 5.07
CA LEU A 41 -2.99 17.32 3.95
C LEU A 41 -4.29 18.05 4.30
N LYS A 42 -4.79 17.86 5.49
CA LYS A 42 -5.98 18.55 6.00
C LYS A 42 -5.79 20.08 6.03
N HIS A 43 -4.59 20.57 6.33
CA HIS A 43 -4.28 21.99 6.35
C HIS A 43 -4.15 22.58 4.95
N LEU A 44 -3.83 21.76 3.96
CA LEU A 44 -3.78 22.15 2.54
C LEU A 44 -5.17 22.14 1.87
N LYS A 45 -6.26 21.90 2.64
CA LYS A 45 -7.64 21.81 2.15
C LYS A 45 -7.81 20.85 0.99
N TYR A 46 -6.94 19.86 0.89
CA TYR A 46 -6.90 18.82 -0.18
C TYR A 46 -6.77 19.42 -1.59
N ASP A 47 -6.14 20.59 -1.73
CA ASP A 47 -5.77 21.12 -3.03
C ASP A 47 -4.86 20.13 -3.76
N PRO A 48 -5.18 19.72 -5.02
CA PRO A 48 -4.45 18.65 -5.70
C PRO A 48 -2.97 18.95 -5.89
N GLU A 49 -2.61 20.17 -6.28
CA GLU A 49 -1.22 20.55 -6.54
C GLU A 49 -0.40 20.56 -5.25
N ALA A 50 -0.92 21.21 -4.21
CA ALA A 50 -0.27 21.29 -2.90
C ALA A 50 -0.15 19.88 -2.26
N THR A 51 -1.17 19.04 -2.43
CA THR A 51 -1.17 17.66 -1.92
C THR A 51 -0.08 16.81 -2.57
N ILE A 52 0.10 16.89 -3.90
CA ILE A 52 1.17 16.16 -4.61
C ILE A 52 2.54 16.59 -4.09
N ILE A 53 2.79 17.88 -3.97
CA ILE A 53 4.08 18.39 -3.46
C ILE A 53 4.34 17.93 -2.02
N ALA A 54 3.32 18.03 -1.16
CA ALA A 54 3.43 17.61 0.24
C ALA A 54 3.69 16.11 0.39
N THR A 55 3.00 15.26 -0.39
CA THR A 55 3.18 13.80 -0.35
C THR A 55 4.55 13.37 -0.86
N ILE A 56 5.10 14.05 -1.87
CA ILE A 56 6.49 13.85 -2.30
C ILE A 56 7.47 14.23 -1.17
N GLY A 57 7.24 15.35 -0.48
CA GLY A 57 8.05 15.75 0.67
C GLY A 57 8.02 14.69 1.79
N ILE A 58 6.84 14.18 2.13
CA ILE A 58 6.68 13.10 3.12
C ILE A 58 7.42 11.84 2.68
N LEU A 59 7.34 11.46 1.39
CA LEU A 59 8.06 10.32 0.84
C LEU A 59 9.57 10.43 1.10
N TYR A 60 10.16 11.58 0.78
CA TYR A 60 11.60 11.81 1.02
C TYR A 60 11.96 11.77 2.50
N ILE A 61 11.13 12.32 3.38
CA ILE A 61 11.35 12.26 4.83
C ILE A 61 11.35 10.81 5.30
N ILE A 62 10.37 10.00 4.87
CA ILE A 62 10.29 8.58 5.24
C ILE A 62 11.47 7.79 4.67
N GLN A 63 11.86 8.03 3.42
CA GLN A 63 13.03 7.39 2.81
C GLN A 63 14.31 7.73 3.56
N GLN A 64 14.52 9.01 3.91
CA GLN A 64 15.71 9.44 4.64
C GLN A 64 15.74 8.90 6.06
N ALA A 65 14.59 8.88 6.75
CA ALA A 65 14.46 8.26 8.07
C ALA A 65 14.78 6.75 8.00
N ALA A 66 14.29 6.07 6.98
CA ALA A 66 14.58 4.65 6.76
C ALA A 66 16.08 4.41 6.47
N LEU A 67 16.71 5.26 5.66
CA LEU A 67 18.14 5.19 5.38
C LEU A 67 18.99 5.41 6.65
N MET A 68 18.63 6.38 7.47
CA MET A 68 19.35 6.68 8.72
C MET A 68 19.21 5.56 9.76
N THR A 69 18.05 4.90 9.83
CA THR A 69 17.79 3.88 10.85
C THR A 69 18.26 2.48 10.44
N PHE A 70 18.12 2.13 9.17
CA PHE A 70 18.38 0.77 8.66
C PHE A 70 19.61 0.68 7.74
N GLY A 71 20.14 1.81 7.30
CA GLY A 71 21.30 1.86 6.40
C GLY A 71 20.91 1.65 4.92
N PRO A 72 21.92 1.75 4.01
CA PRO A 72 21.70 1.64 2.57
C PRO A 72 21.56 0.19 2.06
N ASP A 73 21.96 -0.80 2.89
CA ASP A 73 22.08 -2.17 2.46
C ASP A 73 20.72 -2.84 2.24
N ALA A 74 20.61 -3.59 1.13
CA ALA A 74 19.45 -4.43 0.88
C ALA A 74 19.41 -5.60 1.85
N ARG A 75 18.29 -5.78 2.54
CA ARG A 75 18.13 -6.83 3.55
C ARG A 75 17.25 -7.94 3.03
N PRO A 76 17.77 -9.18 2.99
CA PRO A 76 16.98 -10.33 2.56
C PRO A 76 15.89 -10.63 3.60
N VAL A 77 14.70 -10.94 3.12
CA VAL A 77 13.61 -11.48 3.92
C VAL A 77 13.37 -12.90 3.48
N GLU A 78 13.40 -13.83 4.42
CA GLU A 78 13.19 -15.24 4.12
C GLU A 78 11.76 -15.49 3.62
N GLN A 79 11.65 -16.34 2.60
CA GLN A 79 10.36 -16.77 2.09
C GLN A 79 9.69 -17.68 3.14
N PRO A 80 8.37 -17.53 3.40
CA PRO A 80 7.66 -18.33 4.40
C PRO A 80 7.65 -19.82 4.07
N PHE A 81 7.80 -20.16 2.79
CA PHE A 81 7.97 -21.53 2.30
C PHE A 81 8.86 -21.53 1.05
N ASN A 82 9.84 -22.39 1.06
CA ASN A 82 10.82 -22.52 -0.03
C ASN A 82 10.62 -23.84 -0.77
N VAL A 83 9.42 -24.08 -1.31
CA VAL A 83 9.09 -25.25 -2.11
C VAL A 83 9.29 -24.89 -3.57
N ARG A 84 10.14 -25.63 -4.27
CA ARG A 84 10.26 -25.57 -5.73
C ARG A 84 9.24 -26.51 -6.35
N LEU A 85 8.41 -25.98 -7.23
CA LEU A 85 7.53 -26.76 -8.08
C LEU A 85 8.27 -27.00 -9.40
N ASP A 86 8.77 -28.22 -9.59
CA ASP A 86 9.37 -28.63 -10.85
C ASP A 86 8.24 -28.96 -11.84
N LEU A 87 7.82 -27.94 -12.58
CA LEU A 87 6.94 -28.15 -13.73
C LEU A 87 7.81 -28.51 -14.94
N TYR A 88 7.87 -29.73 -15.29
CA TYR A 88 8.46 -30.44 -16.44
C TYR A 88 9.53 -29.67 -17.27
N TRP A 89 9.46 -28.33 -17.37
CA TRP A 89 10.33 -27.45 -18.14
C TRP A 89 10.91 -26.27 -17.35
N PHE A 90 10.33 -25.89 -16.18
CA PHE A 90 10.77 -24.76 -15.39
C PHE A 90 10.63 -25.05 -13.89
N GLY A 91 11.72 -24.83 -13.13
CA GLY A 91 11.67 -24.78 -11.67
C GLY A 91 11.07 -23.44 -11.22
N PHE A 92 9.81 -23.41 -10.78
CA PHE A 92 9.16 -22.20 -10.32
C PHE A 92 9.03 -22.21 -8.79
N SER A 93 9.31 -21.08 -8.12
CA SER A 93 9.09 -20.96 -6.68
C SER A 93 7.58 -20.96 -6.39
N ALA A 94 7.10 -21.86 -5.54
CA ALA A 94 5.72 -21.90 -5.08
C ALA A 94 5.28 -20.56 -4.45
N TYR A 95 6.22 -19.82 -3.87
CA TYR A 95 5.98 -18.51 -3.31
C TYR A 95 5.48 -17.49 -4.35
N LYS A 96 6.01 -17.52 -5.58
CA LYS A 96 5.55 -16.61 -6.65
C LYS A 96 4.10 -16.87 -7.05
N PHE A 97 3.68 -18.15 -7.10
CA PHE A 97 2.26 -18.49 -7.32
C PHE A 97 1.37 -18.00 -6.18
N PHE A 98 1.84 -18.15 -4.94
CA PHE A 98 1.13 -17.62 -3.78
C PHE A 98 0.95 -16.10 -3.88
N VAL A 99 1.99 -15.35 -4.27
CA VAL A 99 1.91 -13.88 -4.44
C VAL A 99 0.90 -13.50 -5.51
N ILE A 100 0.88 -14.20 -6.67
CA ILE A 100 -0.10 -13.96 -7.73
C ILE A 100 -1.52 -14.16 -7.21
N PHE A 101 -1.77 -15.28 -6.52
CA PHE A 101 -3.09 -15.59 -5.98
C PHE A 101 -3.52 -14.60 -4.89
N ALA A 102 -2.62 -14.26 -3.99
CA ALA A 102 -2.84 -13.25 -2.95
C ALA A 102 -3.13 -11.86 -3.54
N SER A 103 -2.45 -11.47 -4.62
CA SER A 103 -2.70 -10.21 -5.32
C SER A 103 -4.09 -10.18 -5.95
N ILE A 104 -4.55 -11.27 -6.56
CA ILE A 104 -5.90 -11.38 -7.11
C ILE A 104 -6.94 -11.25 -6.01
N ILE A 105 -6.75 -11.93 -4.88
CA ILE A 105 -7.66 -11.83 -3.71
C ILE A 105 -7.67 -10.39 -3.17
N LEU A 106 -6.52 -9.74 -3.09
CA LEU A 106 -6.42 -8.36 -2.64
C LEU A 106 -7.22 -7.42 -3.56
N LEU A 107 -7.03 -7.52 -4.88
CA LEU A 107 -7.76 -6.71 -5.86
C LEU A 107 -9.28 -6.96 -5.78
N LEU A 108 -9.70 -8.22 -5.69
CA LEU A 108 -11.10 -8.58 -5.53
C LEU A 108 -11.68 -8.03 -4.22
N SER A 109 -10.94 -8.07 -3.11
CA SER A 109 -11.39 -7.53 -1.83
C SER A 109 -11.57 -6.02 -1.90
N VAL A 110 -10.62 -5.29 -2.49
CA VAL A 110 -10.74 -3.84 -2.72
C VAL A 110 -11.94 -3.52 -3.59
N TRP A 111 -12.11 -4.25 -4.70
CA TRP A 111 -13.27 -4.07 -5.58
C TRP A 111 -14.59 -4.33 -4.87
N LEU A 112 -14.70 -5.40 -4.05
CA LEU A 112 -15.89 -5.71 -3.28
C LEU A 112 -16.20 -4.63 -2.24
N VAL A 113 -15.19 -4.14 -1.52
CA VAL A 113 -15.34 -3.04 -0.56
C VAL A 113 -15.86 -1.79 -1.28
N MET A 114 -15.27 -1.42 -2.40
CA MET A 114 -15.68 -0.25 -3.18
C MET A 114 -17.07 -0.42 -3.82
N ALA A 115 -17.44 -1.63 -4.29
CA ALA A 115 -18.69 -1.86 -5.00
C ALA A 115 -19.88 -2.11 -4.07
N LYS A 116 -19.66 -2.75 -2.92
CA LYS A 116 -20.73 -3.29 -2.07
C LYS A 116 -20.89 -2.63 -0.71
N THR A 117 -19.93 -1.80 -0.26
CA THR A 117 -20.01 -1.19 1.08
C THR A 117 -20.48 0.26 1.04
N LYS A 118 -21.00 0.73 2.18
CA LYS A 118 -21.34 2.14 2.41
C LYS A 118 -20.13 3.06 2.27
N PHE A 119 -18.94 2.56 2.63
CA PHE A 119 -17.69 3.29 2.48
C PHE A 119 -17.38 3.62 1.01
N GLY A 120 -17.52 2.63 0.10
CA GLY A 120 -17.36 2.86 -1.32
C GLY A 120 -18.42 3.79 -1.92
N LEU A 121 -19.65 3.81 -1.37
CA LEU A 121 -20.68 4.77 -1.76
C LEU A 121 -20.31 6.19 -1.34
N LEU A 122 -19.90 6.38 -0.07
CA LEU A 122 -19.45 7.68 0.45
C LEU A 122 -18.27 8.22 -0.36
N LEU A 123 -17.31 7.38 -0.67
CA LEU A 123 -16.15 7.76 -1.46
C LEU A 123 -16.56 8.26 -2.85
N ARG A 124 -17.43 7.55 -3.55
CA ARG A 124 -17.92 7.96 -4.88
C ARG A 124 -18.72 9.26 -4.81
N ALA A 125 -19.53 9.44 -3.78
CA ALA A 125 -20.28 10.68 -3.57
C ALA A 125 -19.34 11.89 -3.37
N THR A 126 -18.31 11.75 -2.53
CA THR A 126 -17.32 12.81 -2.30
C THR A 126 -16.44 13.10 -3.51
N GLN A 127 -16.23 12.10 -4.36
CA GLN A 127 -15.42 12.23 -5.58
C GLN A 127 -16.19 12.94 -6.71
N LEU A 128 -17.51 12.76 -6.79
CA LEU A 128 -18.35 13.43 -7.78
C LEU A 128 -18.55 14.91 -7.46
N ASP A 129 -18.90 15.21 -6.23
CA ASP A 129 -19.14 16.59 -5.77
C ASP A 129 -18.94 16.67 -4.25
N SER A 130 -17.79 17.18 -3.85
CA SER A 130 -17.43 17.30 -2.45
C SER A 130 -18.26 18.35 -1.70
N GLU A 131 -18.65 19.44 -2.36
CA GLU A 131 -19.43 20.51 -1.74
C GLU A 131 -20.85 20.03 -1.46
N THR A 132 -21.48 19.41 -2.43
CA THR A 132 -22.81 18.80 -2.26
C THR A 132 -22.78 17.68 -1.22
N ALA A 133 -21.77 16.81 -1.22
CA ALA A 133 -21.63 15.75 -0.22
C ALA A 133 -21.53 16.34 1.21
N GLN A 134 -20.80 17.44 1.37
CA GLN A 134 -20.70 18.15 2.65
C GLN A 134 -22.04 18.74 3.10
N ALA A 135 -22.81 19.30 2.17
CA ALA A 135 -24.15 19.83 2.46
C ALA A 135 -25.11 18.75 2.95
N PHE A 136 -24.94 17.49 2.51
CA PHE A 136 -25.67 16.33 3.02
C PHE A 136 -25.11 15.76 4.33
N GLY A 137 -24.15 16.45 4.97
CA GLY A 137 -23.60 16.06 6.26
C GLY A 137 -22.49 15.01 6.22
N ILE A 138 -21.92 14.71 5.05
CA ILE A 138 -20.80 13.77 4.93
C ILE A 138 -19.52 14.47 5.44
N PRO A 139 -18.81 13.91 6.43
CA PRO A 139 -17.57 14.47 6.95
C PRO A 139 -16.41 14.22 5.97
N ILE A 140 -16.24 15.08 4.97
CA ILE A 140 -15.27 14.92 3.86
C ILE A 140 -13.86 14.68 4.38
N SER A 141 -13.41 15.47 5.37
CA SER A 141 -12.07 15.31 5.96
C SER A 141 -11.84 13.90 6.51
N THR A 142 -12.84 13.31 7.17
CA THR A 142 -12.73 11.95 7.71
C THR A 142 -12.71 10.91 6.59
N VAL A 143 -13.51 11.12 5.55
CA VAL A 143 -13.54 10.22 4.38
C VAL A 143 -12.18 10.21 3.68
N TYR A 144 -11.59 11.37 3.42
CA TYR A 144 -10.27 11.48 2.78
C TYR A 144 -9.16 10.85 3.64
N SER A 145 -9.16 11.11 4.95
CA SER A 145 -8.20 10.52 5.87
C SER A 145 -8.28 8.99 5.90
N LEU A 146 -9.50 8.42 5.95
CA LEU A 146 -9.71 6.99 5.91
C LEU A 146 -9.27 6.36 4.58
N VAL A 147 -9.54 7.03 3.45
CA VAL A 147 -9.12 6.57 2.12
C VAL A 147 -7.61 6.57 2.00
N PHE A 148 -6.97 7.64 2.46
CA PHE A 148 -5.51 7.77 2.42
C PHE A 148 -4.84 6.68 3.28
N GLY A 149 -5.35 6.47 4.51
CA GLY A 149 -4.89 5.40 5.39
C GLY A 149 -5.13 3.99 4.83
N ALA A 150 -6.32 3.74 4.26
CA ALA A 150 -6.63 2.46 3.63
C ALA A 150 -5.76 2.19 2.40
N GLY A 151 -5.52 3.21 1.56
CA GLY A 151 -4.62 3.12 0.41
C GLY A 151 -3.19 2.73 0.82
N ALA A 152 -2.66 3.41 1.85
CA ALA A 152 -1.34 3.09 2.39
C ALA A 152 -1.27 1.68 3.01
N ALA A 153 -2.33 1.24 3.68
CA ALA A 153 -2.41 -0.12 4.23
C ALA A 153 -2.40 -1.17 3.11
N ILE A 154 -3.17 -0.97 2.04
CA ILE A 154 -3.19 -1.88 0.88
C ILE A 154 -1.82 -1.92 0.19
N ALA A 155 -1.18 -0.76 0.00
CA ALA A 155 0.17 -0.68 -0.56
C ALA A 155 1.19 -1.42 0.32
N ALA A 156 1.06 -1.34 1.64
CA ALA A 156 1.93 -2.06 2.57
C ALA A 156 1.72 -3.59 2.50
N VAL A 157 0.47 -4.08 2.32
CA VAL A 157 0.22 -5.51 2.05
C VAL A 157 0.96 -5.95 0.78
N GLY A 158 0.83 -5.20 -0.31
CA GLY A 158 1.55 -5.47 -1.57
C GLY A 158 3.08 -5.49 -1.37
N ALA A 159 3.60 -4.53 -0.60
CA ALA A 159 5.03 -4.48 -0.28
C ALA A 159 5.50 -5.71 0.53
N VAL A 160 4.74 -6.14 1.54
CA VAL A 160 5.07 -7.35 2.33
C VAL A 160 5.11 -8.60 1.44
N LEU A 161 4.18 -8.73 0.49
CA LEU A 161 4.14 -9.85 -0.45
C LEU A 161 5.34 -9.87 -1.41
N ILE A 162 5.86 -8.71 -1.80
CA ILE A 162 6.94 -8.61 -2.80
C ILE A 162 8.35 -8.64 -2.20
N VAL A 163 8.51 -8.23 -0.93
CA VAL A 163 9.81 -8.14 -0.25
C VAL A 163 10.62 -9.45 -0.26
N PRO A 164 10.04 -10.65 -0.04
CA PRO A 164 10.80 -11.91 -0.12
C PRO A 164 11.34 -12.24 -1.51
N ILE A 165 10.87 -11.53 -2.56
CA ILE A 165 11.35 -11.69 -3.94
C ILE A 165 12.42 -10.66 -4.27
N GLN A 166 12.25 -9.40 -3.83
CA GLN A 166 13.08 -8.25 -4.24
C GLN A 166 14.09 -7.79 -3.20
N GLN A 167 14.01 -8.29 -1.96
CA GLN A 167 14.73 -7.81 -0.79
C GLN A 167 14.25 -6.41 -0.31
N ALA A 168 14.41 -6.13 0.98
CA ALA A 168 13.98 -4.87 1.58
C ALA A 168 15.11 -3.84 1.49
N HIS A 169 14.88 -2.73 0.78
CA HIS A 169 15.78 -1.58 0.75
C HIS A 169 14.98 -0.26 0.81
N TYR A 170 15.64 0.83 1.16
CA TYR A 170 14.96 2.11 1.43
C TYR A 170 14.31 2.76 0.17
N LEU A 171 14.79 2.44 -1.04
CA LEU A 171 14.25 2.96 -2.31
C LEU A 171 13.25 2.01 -2.99
N MET A 172 12.91 0.85 -2.40
CA MET A 172 12.07 -0.14 -3.07
C MET A 172 10.66 0.35 -3.44
N GLY A 173 10.22 1.46 -2.86
CA GLY A 173 8.93 2.10 -3.20
C GLY A 173 8.97 3.00 -4.44
N SER A 174 10.15 3.39 -4.93
CA SER A 174 10.29 4.37 -6.01
C SER A 174 9.84 3.83 -7.37
N GLU A 175 10.19 2.59 -7.72
CA GLU A 175 9.76 1.96 -8.98
C GLU A 175 8.24 1.72 -9.01
N PRO A 176 7.61 1.10 -7.98
CA PRO A 176 6.16 0.94 -7.96
C PRO A 176 5.41 2.27 -7.98
N LEU A 177 5.96 3.33 -7.40
CA LEU A 177 5.36 4.66 -7.43
C LEU A 177 5.21 5.19 -8.86
N LEU A 178 6.27 5.12 -9.66
CA LEU A 178 6.23 5.55 -11.06
C LEU A 178 5.23 4.73 -11.88
N LEU A 179 5.22 3.41 -11.70
CA LEU A 179 4.25 2.53 -12.36
C LEU A 179 2.82 2.87 -11.94
N ALA A 180 2.58 3.11 -10.65
CA ALA A 180 1.27 3.50 -10.15
C ALA A 180 0.79 4.82 -10.76
N PHE A 181 1.68 5.82 -10.92
CA PHE A 181 1.36 7.07 -11.60
C PHE A 181 0.94 6.83 -13.05
N ILE A 182 1.69 6.02 -13.79
CA ILE A 182 1.39 5.68 -15.19
C ILE A 182 0.02 5.00 -15.28
N VAL A 183 -0.23 4.00 -14.43
CA VAL A 183 -1.50 3.25 -14.40
C VAL A 183 -2.68 4.17 -14.08
N VAL A 184 -2.54 5.09 -13.12
CA VAL A 184 -3.60 6.04 -12.75
C VAL A 184 -3.87 7.06 -13.85
N ILE A 185 -2.83 7.52 -14.55
CA ILE A 185 -2.99 8.47 -15.67
C ILE A 185 -3.68 7.79 -16.86
N ILE A 186 -3.22 6.60 -17.25
CA ILE A 186 -3.79 5.85 -18.39
C ILE A 186 -5.20 5.35 -18.07
N GLY A 187 -5.41 4.83 -16.86
CA GLY A 187 -6.72 4.32 -16.41
C GLY A 187 -7.76 5.41 -16.17
N GLY A 188 -7.32 6.66 -16.05
CA GLY A 188 -8.15 7.83 -15.72
C GLY A 188 -8.34 8.01 -14.21
N LEU A 189 -8.18 9.25 -13.77
CA LEU A 189 -8.39 9.65 -12.38
C LEU A 189 -9.86 9.37 -11.98
N GLY A 190 -10.06 8.47 -11.02
CA GLY A 190 -11.38 8.10 -10.51
C GLY A 190 -12.04 6.87 -11.14
N SER A 191 -11.42 6.21 -12.11
CA SER A 191 -11.95 5.00 -12.74
C SER A 191 -11.22 3.74 -12.27
N LEU A 192 -11.80 3.02 -11.30
CA LEU A 192 -11.27 1.71 -10.88
C LEU A 192 -11.23 0.69 -12.02
N ARG A 193 -12.21 0.75 -12.94
CA ARG A 193 -12.25 -0.16 -14.09
C ARG A 193 -11.12 0.12 -15.08
N GLY A 194 -10.84 1.40 -15.36
CA GLY A 194 -9.75 1.79 -16.23
C GLY A 194 -8.36 1.52 -15.64
N THR A 195 -8.24 1.51 -14.31
CA THR A 195 -6.97 1.24 -13.63
C THR A 195 -6.61 -0.25 -13.60
N VAL A 196 -7.61 -1.15 -13.74
CA VAL A 196 -7.42 -2.62 -13.71
C VAL A 196 -7.38 -3.22 -15.12
N ALA A 197 -7.90 -2.53 -16.13
CA ALA A 197 -7.89 -2.96 -17.54
C ALA A 197 -6.54 -2.68 -18.20
#